data_d37f021237b5e68e1dfe7c3b69a40fef
#
_entry.id   d37f021237b5e68e1dfe7c3b69a40fef
#
_cell.length_a   1.000
_cell.length_b   1.000
_cell.length_c   1.000
_cell.angle_alpha   90.00
_cell.angle_beta   90.00
_cell.angle_gamma   90.00
#
_symmetry.space_group_name_H-M   'P 1'
#
loop_
_entity.id
_entity.type
_entity.pdbx_description
1 polymer ?
#
loop_
_entity_poly.entity_id
_entity_poly.type
_entity_poly.pdbx_seq_one_letter_code
_entity_poly.pdbx_strand_id
1 'polypeptide(L)'
;MNCLFCKIIKKEIPAKIIYENEGILAFEDINPQAPVHFLVIPKKHISTSLDIKDEDNELIGRLYQAANQLAIDRGIAEEGFRLVMNCNAGAGQTVFHIHLHVLGGRAMNWPPG
;
A
#
# COMPACT_ATOMS: atom_id res chain seq x y z
N MET A 1 -15.48 5.58 -13.02
CA MET A 1 -15.11 5.69 -11.60
C MET A 1 -13.95 6.65 -11.45
N ASN A 2 -14.07 7.62 -10.59
CA ASN A 2 -13.07 8.69 -10.46
C ASN A 2 -12.08 8.36 -9.32
N CYS A 3 -11.33 7.28 -9.48
CA CYS A 3 -10.36 6.80 -8.49
C CYS A 3 -8.93 7.06 -8.97
N LEU A 4 -8.17 7.81 -8.18
CA LEU A 4 -6.77 8.13 -8.50
C LEU A 4 -5.95 6.86 -8.72
N PHE A 5 -6.09 5.86 -7.86
CA PHE A 5 -5.30 4.63 -7.97
C PHE A 5 -5.76 3.76 -9.13
N CYS A 6 -7.06 3.75 -9.45
CA CYS A 6 -7.53 3.06 -10.67
C CYS A 6 -6.90 3.69 -11.92
N LYS A 7 -6.72 5.01 -11.92
CA LYS A 7 -6.05 5.70 -13.04
C LYS A 7 -4.58 5.35 -13.13
N ILE A 8 -3.90 5.20 -12.00
CA ILE A 8 -2.50 4.75 -11.97
C ILE A 8 -2.39 3.32 -12.51
N ILE A 9 -3.30 2.44 -12.10
CA ILE A 9 -3.34 1.06 -12.59
C ILE A 9 -3.49 1.01 -14.10
N LYS A 10 -4.33 1.89 -14.66
CA LYS A 10 -4.59 1.97 -16.10
C LYS A 10 -3.51 2.75 -16.86
N LYS A 11 -2.49 3.25 -16.16
CA LYS A 11 -1.40 4.07 -16.74
C LYS A 11 -1.89 5.40 -17.30
N GLU A 12 -3.01 5.90 -16.82
CA GLU A 12 -3.55 7.21 -17.22
C GLU A 12 -2.88 8.34 -16.46
N ILE A 13 -2.32 8.03 -15.28
CA ILE A 13 -1.58 8.97 -14.45
C ILE A 13 -0.23 8.34 -14.14
N PRO A 14 0.89 9.09 -14.24
CA PRO A 14 2.20 8.53 -13.94
C PRO A 14 2.38 8.25 -12.45
N ALA A 15 3.16 7.22 -12.15
CA ALA A 15 3.60 6.88 -10.80
C ALA A 15 4.92 6.15 -10.91
N LYS A 16 5.71 6.19 -9.86
CA LYS A 16 6.98 5.47 -9.82
C LYS A 16 6.72 4.03 -9.37
N ILE A 17 6.40 3.19 -10.34
CA ILE A 17 6.03 1.79 -10.09
C ILE A 17 7.29 1.00 -9.74
N ILE A 18 7.23 0.22 -8.66
CA ILE A 18 8.34 -0.62 -8.20
C ILE A 18 8.05 -2.11 -8.35
N TYR A 19 6.76 -2.48 -8.51
CA TYR A 19 6.38 -3.88 -8.69
C TYR A 19 4.97 -3.94 -9.28
N GLU A 20 4.74 -4.91 -10.14
CA GLU A 20 3.42 -5.12 -10.72
C GLU A 20 3.25 -6.58 -11.14
N ASN A 21 2.08 -7.14 -10.85
CA ASN A 21 1.64 -8.40 -11.41
C ASN A 21 0.16 -8.29 -11.81
N GLU A 22 -0.52 -9.41 -12.07
CA GLU A 22 -1.91 -9.39 -12.54
C GLU A 22 -2.86 -8.74 -11.53
N GLY A 23 -2.62 -8.94 -10.23
CA GLY A 23 -3.56 -8.51 -9.20
C GLY A 23 -3.07 -7.35 -8.32
N ILE A 24 -1.80 -7.01 -8.39
CA ILE A 24 -1.15 -6.09 -7.43
C ILE A 24 -0.28 -5.09 -8.16
N LEU A 25 -0.27 -3.86 -7.65
CA LEU A 25 0.64 -2.80 -8.09
C LEU A 25 1.27 -2.18 -6.84
N ALA A 26 2.56 -1.90 -6.90
CA ALA A 26 3.25 -1.17 -5.85
C ALA A 26 4.00 0.03 -6.45
N PHE A 27 3.96 1.17 -5.78
CA PHE A 27 4.59 2.39 -6.25
C PHE A 27 5.01 3.27 -5.08
N GLU A 28 5.99 4.15 -5.34
CA GLU A 28 6.51 5.06 -4.32
C GLU A 28 5.44 6.05 -3.89
N ASP A 29 5.38 6.36 -2.58
CA ASP A 29 4.55 7.45 -2.09
C ASP A 29 5.20 8.79 -2.51
N ILE A 30 4.40 9.69 -3.09
CA ILE A 30 4.92 10.99 -3.56
C ILE A 30 5.21 11.95 -2.41
N ASN A 31 4.72 11.65 -1.21
CA ASN A 31 4.98 12.44 -0.01
C ASN A 31 5.50 11.51 1.09
N PRO A 32 6.72 10.98 0.93
CA PRO A 32 7.22 9.94 1.83
C PRO A 32 7.40 10.45 3.25
N GLN A 33 6.99 9.63 4.21
CA GLN A 33 7.10 9.92 5.64
C GLN A 33 8.25 9.12 6.29
N ALA A 34 9.04 8.41 5.48
CA ALA A 34 10.21 7.65 5.90
C ALA A 34 11.16 7.54 4.72
N PRO A 35 12.45 7.22 4.96
CA PRO A 35 13.41 7.02 3.86
C PRO A 35 12.95 5.99 2.82
N VAL A 36 12.21 4.96 3.25
CA VAL A 36 11.51 4.04 2.36
C VAL A 36 10.03 4.16 2.69
N HIS A 37 9.22 4.55 1.71
CA HIS A 37 7.78 4.64 1.86
C HIS A 37 7.12 4.37 0.52
N PHE A 38 6.49 3.21 0.40
CA PHE A 38 5.76 2.83 -0.81
C PHE A 38 4.40 2.27 -0.44
N LEU A 39 3.54 2.17 -1.46
CA LEU A 39 2.17 1.69 -1.32
C LEU A 39 2.02 0.39 -2.10
N VAL A 40 1.28 -0.55 -1.55
CA VAL A 40 0.91 -1.79 -2.23
C VAL A 40 -0.61 -1.81 -2.34
N ILE A 41 -1.12 -1.89 -3.56
CA ILE A 41 -2.56 -1.82 -3.82
C ILE A 41 -3.03 -3.03 -4.61
N PRO A 42 -4.29 -3.45 -4.42
CA PRO A 42 -4.90 -4.41 -5.32
C PRO A 42 -5.33 -3.69 -6.60
N LYS A 43 -5.28 -4.38 -7.74
CA LYS A 43 -5.84 -3.84 -8.97
C LYS A 43 -7.36 -3.81 -8.94
N LYS A 44 -7.98 -4.74 -8.18
CA LYS A 44 -9.41 -4.69 -7.90
C LYS A 44 -9.70 -3.47 -7.03
N HIS A 45 -10.69 -2.68 -7.41
CA HIS A 45 -11.09 -1.52 -6.60
C HIS A 45 -11.89 -1.98 -5.38
N ILE A 46 -11.34 -1.76 -4.20
CA ILE A 46 -12.00 -1.96 -2.90
C ILE A 46 -11.82 -0.65 -2.16
N SER A 47 -12.90 -0.01 -1.76
CA SER A 47 -12.84 1.36 -1.24
C SER A 47 -12.18 1.46 0.13
N THR A 48 -12.61 0.65 1.09
CA THR A 48 -12.05 0.64 2.45
C THR A 48 -11.86 -0.78 2.94
N SER A 49 -11.14 -0.94 4.05
CA SER A 49 -10.96 -2.26 4.66
C SER A 49 -12.29 -2.88 5.10
N LEU A 50 -13.30 -2.06 5.39
CA LEU A 50 -14.63 -2.54 5.74
C LEU A 50 -15.35 -3.20 4.56
N ASP A 51 -14.91 -2.91 3.33
CA ASP A 51 -15.52 -3.44 2.11
C ASP A 51 -14.84 -4.73 1.63
N ILE A 52 -13.83 -5.20 2.34
CA ILE A 52 -13.17 -6.47 2.05
C ILE A 52 -14.15 -7.61 2.34
N LYS A 53 -14.32 -8.51 1.37
CA LYS A 53 -15.24 -9.65 1.48
C LYS A 53 -14.45 -10.94 1.53
N ASP A 54 -15.14 -12.05 1.83
CA ASP A 54 -14.50 -13.37 1.89
C ASP A 54 -13.79 -13.72 0.60
N GLU A 55 -14.36 -13.36 -0.55
CA GLU A 55 -13.75 -13.60 -1.85
C GLU A 55 -12.43 -12.86 -2.05
N ASP A 56 -12.16 -11.86 -1.22
CA ASP A 56 -10.95 -11.03 -1.30
C ASP A 56 -9.82 -11.52 -0.37
N ASN A 57 -10.08 -12.53 0.45
CA ASN A 57 -9.12 -12.96 1.48
C ASN A 57 -7.75 -13.32 0.90
N GLU A 58 -7.72 -14.05 -0.20
CA GLU A 58 -6.47 -14.43 -0.83
C GLU A 58 -5.73 -13.19 -1.37
N LEU A 59 -6.46 -12.28 -1.98
CA LEU A 59 -5.89 -11.03 -2.51
C LEU A 59 -5.25 -10.21 -1.38
N ILE A 60 -5.92 -10.09 -0.24
CA ILE A 60 -5.39 -9.33 0.90
C ILE A 60 -4.11 -10.00 1.44
N GLY A 61 -4.10 -11.32 1.53
CA GLY A 61 -2.88 -12.04 1.92
C GLY A 61 -1.73 -11.77 0.96
N ARG A 62 -2.02 -11.71 -0.34
CA ARG A 62 -1.02 -11.41 -1.37
C ARG A 62 -0.47 -9.99 -1.27
N LEU A 63 -1.29 -9.03 -0.83
CA LEU A 63 -0.81 -7.66 -0.57
C LEU A 63 0.29 -7.67 0.49
N TYR A 64 0.06 -8.39 1.60
CA TYR A 64 1.05 -8.51 2.68
C TYR A 64 2.30 -9.23 2.21
N GLN A 65 2.15 -10.31 1.46
CA GLN A 65 3.30 -11.05 0.94
C GLN A 65 4.14 -10.19 0.01
N ALA A 66 3.50 -9.43 -0.87
CA ALA A 66 4.21 -8.52 -1.78
C ALA A 66 4.94 -7.42 -0.98
N ALA A 67 4.27 -6.83 0.02
CA ALA A 67 4.87 -5.83 0.88
C ALA A 67 6.10 -6.37 1.59
N ASN A 68 6.01 -7.58 2.13
CA ASN A 68 7.14 -8.21 2.82
C ASN A 68 8.32 -8.44 1.87
N GLN A 69 8.07 -8.97 0.68
CA GLN A 69 9.14 -9.22 -0.28
C GLN A 69 9.82 -7.93 -0.72
N LEU A 70 9.02 -6.89 -0.99
CA LEU A 70 9.58 -5.59 -1.37
C LEU A 70 10.36 -4.95 -0.23
N ALA A 71 9.93 -5.14 1.02
CA ALA A 71 10.67 -4.68 2.19
C ALA A 71 12.04 -5.36 2.29
N ILE A 72 12.09 -6.67 2.03
CA ILE A 72 13.35 -7.42 1.97
C ILE A 72 14.23 -6.83 0.87
N ASP A 73 13.69 -6.66 -0.32
CA ASP A 73 14.42 -6.15 -1.49
C ASP A 73 14.95 -4.73 -1.25
N ARG A 74 14.21 -3.91 -0.51
CA ARG A 74 14.59 -2.54 -0.21
C ARG A 74 15.49 -2.42 1.02
N GLY A 75 15.83 -3.54 1.67
CA GLY A 75 16.79 -3.57 2.76
C GLY A 75 16.27 -3.06 4.10
N ILE A 76 14.96 -3.02 4.30
CA ILE A 76 14.36 -2.53 5.56
C ILE A 76 13.80 -3.65 6.44
N ALA A 77 13.88 -4.91 6.00
CA ALA A 77 13.25 -6.00 6.71
C ALA A 77 13.96 -6.34 8.02
N GLU A 78 15.30 -6.34 8.03
CA GLU A 78 16.06 -6.78 9.20
C GLU A 78 15.87 -5.85 10.39
N GLU A 79 15.96 -4.55 10.19
CA GLU A 79 15.75 -3.59 11.27
C GLU A 79 14.28 -3.39 11.61
N GLY A 80 13.40 -3.67 10.66
CA GLY A 80 11.97 -3.58 10.86
C GLY A 80 11.32 -2.48 10.04
N PHE A 81 10.07 -2.70 9.73
CA PHE A 81 9.26 -1.77 8.96
C PHE A 81 7.83 -1.80 9.48
N ARG A 82 7.08 -0.78 9.14
CA ARG A 82 5.68 -0.67 9.59
C ARG A 82 4.75 -0.79 8.40
N LEU A 83 3.67 -1.55 8.60
CA LEU A 83 2.58 -1.67 7.63
C LEU A 83 1.38 -0.93 8.20
N VAL A 84 0.76 -0.09 7.38
CA VAL A 84 -0.41 0.70 7.79
C VAL A 84 -1.46 0.66 6.70
N MET A 85 -2.69 0.31 7.08
CA MET A 85 -3.85 0.47 6.21
C MET A 85 -4.88 1.29 6.96
N ASN A 86 -5.14 2.50 6.49
CA ASN A 86 -6.11 3.40 7.09
C ASN A 86 -7.50 3.10 6.55
N CYS A 87 -8.51 3.22 7.40
CA CYS A 87 -9.91 3.05 7.02
C CYS A 87 -10.69 4.30 7.37
N ASN A 88 -11.20 4.96 6.34
CA ASN A 88 -12.01 6.17 6.42
C ASN A 88 -11.26 7.42 6.87
N ALA A 89 -11.91 8.56 6.78
CA ALA A 89 -11.30 9.88 6.94
C ALA A 89 -10.68 10.09 8.32
N GLY A 90 -11.32 9.59 9.36
CA GLY A 90 -10.82 9.74 10.74
C GLY A 90 -9.46 9.10 10.99
N ALA A 91 -9.11 8.08 10.20
CA ALA A 91 -7.82 7.43 10.27
C ALA A 91 -6.79 8.02 9.29
N GLY A 92 -7.23 8.95 8.42
CA GLY A 92 -6.35 9.57 7.45
C GLY A 92 -6.42 8.95 6.05
N GLN A 93 -7.47 8.18 5.76
CA GLN A 93 -7.64 7.66 4.40
C GLN A 93 -8.11 8.81 3.50
N THR A 94 -7.31 9.16 2.50
CA THR A 94 -7.63 10.23 1.55
C THR A 94 -7.97 9.70 0.16
N VAL A 95 -7.50 8.52 -0.21
CA VAL A 95 -7.83 7.85 -1.46
C VAL A 95 -8.65 6.62 -1.11
N PHE A 96 -9.87 6.52 -1.67
CA PHE A 96 -10.79 5.41 -1.37
C PHE A 96 -10.62 4.27 -2.35
N HIS A 97 -9.46 3.68 -2.24
CA HIS A 97 -9.00 2.45 -2.86
C HIS A 97 -7.96 1.92 -1.88
N ILE A 98 -8.21 0.77 -1.28
CA ILE A 98 -7.34 0.29 -0.19
C ILE A 98 -5.88 0.25 -0.61
N HIS A 99 -5.02 0.63 0.33
CA HIS A 99 -3.59 0.64 0.08
C HIS A 99 -2.85 0.37 1.39
N LEU A 100 -1.85 -0.48 1.29
CA LEU A 100 -0.99 -0.83 2.40
C LEU A 100 0.26 0.04 2.31
N HIS A 101 0.43 0.95 3.28
CA HIS A 101 1.67 1.71 3.40
C HIS A 101 2.77 0.82 3.95
N VAL A 102 3.95 0.92 3.38
CA VAL A 102 5.15 0.24 3.87
C VAL A 102 6.18 1.32 4.17
N LEU A 103 6.55 1.45 5.43
CA LEU A 103 7.47 2.51 5.89
C LEU A 103 8.64 1.89 6.63
N GLY A 104 9.85 2.30 6.28
CA GLY A 104 11.05 1.81 6.93
C GLY A 104 12.24 2.73 6.71
N GLY A 105 13.37 2.34 7.26
CA GLY A 105 14.59 3.12 7.16
C GLY A 105 14.76 4.15 8.28
N ARG A 106 13.85 4.16 9.26
CA ARG A 106 13.97 4.92 10.49
C ARG A 106 13.20 4.22 11.61
N ALA A 107 13.50 4.57 12.84
CA ALA A 107 12.73 4.05 13.98
C ALA A 107 11.30 4.57 13.95
N MET A 108 10.37 3.71 14.30
CA MET A 108 8.95 4.05 14.43
C MET A 108 8.61 4.19 15.90
N ASN A 109 7.72 5.13 16.21
CA ASN A 109 7.31 5.39 17.59
C ASN A 109 6.03 4.64 17.93
N TRP A 110 5.77 4.52 19.22
CA TRP A 110 4.52 4.00 19.75
C TRP A 110 3.98 5.00 20.76
N PRO A 111 2.67 5.37 20.73
CA PRO A 111 1.65 4.86 19.80
C PRO A 111 1.86 5.34 18.35
N PRO A 112 1.27 4.63 17.37
CA PRO A 112 1.56 4.88 15.95
C PRO A 112 0.89 6.12 15.36
N GLY A 113 0.10 6.81 16.10
CA GLY A 113 -0.62 7.98 15.59
C GLY A 113 -0.77 9.10 16.57
#